data_e193c7e5df3fb8a8947ad7290c01feed
#
_entry.id   e193c7e5df3fb8a8947ad7290c01feed
#
_cell.length_a   1.000
_cell.length_b   1.000
_cell.length_c   1.000
_cell.angle_alpha   90.00
_cell.angle_beta   90.00
_cell.angle_gamma   90.00
#
_symmetry.space_group_name_H-M   'P 1'
#
loop_
_entity.id
_entity.type
_entity.pdbx_description
1 polymer ?
#
loop_
_entity_poly.entity_id
_entity_poly.type
_entity_poly.pdbx_seq_one_letter_code
_entity_poly.pdbx_strand_id
1 'polypeptide(L)'
;MKKIKLSGIDEVIYYEKLSNGLDVYLYNKEDCTNNYVTFTTKFGSIYNEFIPIGKSKMIKVPHGVAHFLEHKVFAQKDGPQPEEFFAQSGTICNAYTTFKNTTYLFSGPTDLKKNINFLLDYVQSPYFTKENVDSEKGIITQEIHMCDDDLSDVMYEHIRKNSFYNNPFKDSIIGTVKDINSITPETLFTCYNTFYHPENMFLVVTGNFEPEEILASIEENQSKKEFKKLEKIETKEYKEKDKVVKEKEVIKKNTEISKVSYNIKISLKDIDISKRKYNIYLFIIFSILFDDTSLFDEEAKKENIITNSLYINILNCDSHLLVSLINETNNYKKLLNKIEDTLNNINISESDLERKKKVLISNEIFSFENLEVINEMIIDNIVFDNHIEDNMIEILRSLNKEELDKILSEIDLSNKSIVVLESNN
;
A
#
# COMPACT_ATOMS: atom_id res chain seq x y z
N MET A 1 -17.01 -2.19 -22.95
CA MET A 1 -15.97 -1.55 -22.10
C MET A 1 -16.10 -0.03 -22.10
N LYS A 2 -16.02 0.60 -20.93
CA LYS A 2 -15.87 2.04 -20.77
C LYS A 2 -14.39 2.42 -20.98
N LYS A 3 -14.13 3.52 -21.68
CA LYS A 3 -12.79 4.09 -21.82
C LYS A 3 -12.61 5.23 -20.82
N ILE A 4 -11.63 5.12 -19.95
CA ILE A 4 -11.20 6.16 -19.03
C ILE A 4 -9.97 6.81 -19.64
N LYS A 5 -10.14 8.02 -20.19
CA LYS A 5 -9.04 8.79 -20.78
C LYS A 5 -8.37 9.59 -19.68
N LEU A 6 -7.05 9.49 -19.59
CA LEU A 6 -6.29 10.22 -18.60
C LEU A 6 -5.99 11.63 -19.13
N SER A 7 -6.46 12.65 -18.40
CA SER A 7 -6.34 14.03 -18.84
C SER A 7 -4.89 14.52 -18.78
N GLY A 8 -4.43 15.15 -19.86
CA GLY A 8 -3.08 15.70 -19.97
C GLY A 8 -2.00 14.74 -20.44
N ILE A 9 -2.35 13.46 -20.65
CA ILE A 9 -1.53 12.42 -21.28
C ILE A 9 -2.39 11.63 -22.27
N ASP A 10 -1.78 11.07 -23.32
CA ASP A 10 -2.51 10.30 -24.35
C ASP A 10 -2.59 8.81 -23.97
N GLU A 11 -3.18 8.55 -22.78
CA GLU A 11 -3.31 7.23 -22.22
C GLU A 11 -4.77 6.88 -21.91
N VAL A 12 -5.12 5.59 -22.03
CA VAL A 12 -6.48 5.10 -21.86
C VAL A 12 -6.50 3.82 -21.03
N ILE A 13 -7.29 3.81 -19.97
CA ILE A 13 -7.61 2.60 -19.23
C ILE A 13 -9.01 2.12 -19.66
N TYR A 14 -9.12 0.85 -20.05
CA TYR A 14 -10.40 0.22 -20.36
C TYR A 14 -10.97 -0.41 -19.08
N TYR A 15 -12.25 -0.17 -18.84
CA TYR A 15 -12.95 -0.66 -17.66
C TYR A 15 -14.20 -1.42 -18.03
N GLU A 16 -14.42 -2.56 -17.40
CA GLU A 16 -15.68 -3.31 -17.46
C GLU A 16 -16.03 -3.91 -16.11
N LYS A 17 -17.31 -3.84 -15.75
CA LYS A 17 -17.86 -4.56 -14.61
C LYS A 17 -18.60 -5.79 -15.10
N LEU A 18 -18.11 -6.98 -14.74
CA LEU A 18 -18.69 -8.25 -15.16
C LEU A 18 -20.04 -8.51 -14.48
N SER A 19 -20.81 -9.43 -15.02
CA SER A 19 -22.13 -9.81 -14.49
C SER A 19 -22.11 -10.36 -13.06
N ASN A 20 -20.99 -10.96 -12.63
CA ASN A 20 -20.76 -11.43 -11.27
C ASN A 20 -20.22 -10.34 -10.32
N GLY A 21 -20.08 -9.11 -10.82
CA GLY A 21 -19.65 -7.94 -10.06
C GLY A 21 -18.14 -7.69 -10.03
N LEU A 22 -17.32 -8.54 -10.67
CA LEU A 22 -15.88 -8.32 -10.79
C LEU A 22 -15.59 -7.09 -11.63
N ASP A 23 -14.81 -6.17 -11.11
CA ASP A 23 -14.28 -5.02 -11.82
C ASP A 23 -12.98 -5.41 -12.57
N VAL A 24 -12.91 -5.12 -13.86
CA VAL A 24 -11.76 -5.44 -14.74
C VAL A 24 -11.20 -4.15 -15.33
N TYR A 25 -9.92 -3.92 -15.14
CA TYR A 25 -9.16 -2.79 -15.68
C TYR A 25 -8.08 -3.30 -16.62
N LEU A 26 -8.08 -2.80 -17.85
CA LEU A 26 -7.14 -3.22 -18.89
C LEU A 26 -6.38 -1.99 -19.39
N TYR A 27 -5.06 -2.07 -19.36
CA TYR A 27 -4.19 -1.05 -19.94
C TYR A 27 -3.30 -1.69 -21.00
N ASN A 28 -3.58 -1.37 -22.27
CA ASN A 28 -2.79 -1.85 -23.39
C ASN A 28 -1.64 -0.87 -23.70
N LYS A 29 -0.42 -1.41 -23.78
CA LYS A 29 0.79 -0.70 -24.20
C LYS A 29 1.47 -1.47 -25.33
N GLU A 30 1.35 -0.98 -26.56
CA GLU A 30 1.73 -1.71 -27.78
C GLU A 30 3.23 -2.08 -27.86
N ASP A 31 4.11 -1.24 -27.33
CA ASP A 31 5.57 -1.42 -27.41
C ASP A 31 6.16 -2.26 -26.25
N CYS A 32 5.32 -2.96 -25.50
CA CYS A 32 5.77 -3.81 -24.39
C CYS A 32 5.98 -5.26 -24.81
N THR A 33 7.00 -5.89 -24.26
CA THR A 33 7.27 -7.33 -24.41
C THR A 33 6.85 -8.16 -23.21
N ASN A 34 6.50 -7.53 -22.10
CA ASN A 34 6.07 -8.17 -20.86
C ASN A 34 4.61 -7.86 -20.57
N ASN A 35 4.02 -8.64 -19.67
CA ASN A 35 2.71 -8.36 -19.11
C ASN A 35 2.83 -8.38 -17.59
N TYR A 36 2.06 -7.54 -16.91
CA TYR A 36 1.94 -7.53 -15.46
C TYR A 36 0.46 -7.56 -15.09
N VAL A 37 0.05 -8.57 -14.34
CA VAL A 37 -1.36 -8.84 -14.03
C VAL A 37 -1.54 -9.03 -12.55
N THR A 38 -2.52 -8.34 -11.98
CA THR A 38 -2.86 -8.44 -10.57
C THR A 38 -4.33 -8.76 -10.36
N PHE A 39 -4.62 -9.64 -9.40
CA PHE A 39 -5.96 -9.95 -8.93
C PHE A 39 -6.03 -9.64 -7.44
N THR A 40 -6.76 -8.58 -7.10
CA THR A 40 -6.72 -7.96 -5.77
C THR A 40 -8.06 -8.11 -5.05
N THR A 41 -8.03 -8.51 -3.79
CA THR A 41 -9.17 -8.39 -2.87
C THR A 41 -8.99 -7.17 -1.96
N LYS A 42 -10.08 -6.44 -1.71
CA LYS A 42 -10.11 -5.33 -0.73
C LYS A 42 -10.18 -5.89 0.70
N PHE A 43 -9.20 -6.72 1.04
CA PHE A 43 -9.01 -7.33 2.35
C PHE A 43 -7.53 -7.30 2.73
N GLY A 44 -7.18 -6.49 3.71
CA GLY A 44 -5.84 -6.37 4.26
C GLY A 44 -5.85 -6.49 5.78
N SER A 45 -4.71 -6.25 6.41
CA SER A 45 -4.50 -6.51 7.84
C SER A 45 -5.37 -5.69 8.78
N ILE A 46 -5.95 -4.56 8.36
CA ILE A 46 -6.80 -3.71 9.20
C ILE A 46 -8.22 -4.23 9.36
N TYR A 47 -8.67 -5.18 8.54
CA TYR A 47 -10.04 -5.69 8.52
C TYR A 47 -10.22 -6.93 9.39
N ASN A 48 -9.69 -6.92 10.61
CA ASN A 48 -9.76 -8.06 11.54
C ASN A 48 -10.99 -8.06 12.46
N GLU A 49 -11.86 -7.03 12.41
CA GLU A 49 -13.17 -7.00 13.08
C GLU A 49 -14.26 -6.68 12.05
N PHE A 50 -15.13 -7.64 11.78
CA PHE A 50 -16.15 -7.55 10.71
C PHE A 50 -17.35 -8.46 10.99
N ILE A 51 -18.45 -8.27 10.23
CA ILE A 51 -19.61 -9.16 10.24
C ILE A 51 -19.43 -10.19 9.11
N PRO A 52 -19.26 -11.48 9.41
CA PRO A 52 -19.15 -12.52 8.37
C PRO A 52 -20.43 -12.65 7.54
N ILE A 53 -20.29 -12.99 6.27
CA ILE A 53 -21.43 -13.24 5.36
C ILE A 53 -22.43 -14.24 5.98
N GLY A 54 -23.71 -13.90 5.93
CA GLY A 54 -24.79 -14.70 6.50
C GLY A 54 -24.86 -14.68 8.03
N LYS A 55 -24.12 -13.76 8.69
CA LYS A 55 -24.17 -13.53 10.15
C LYS A 55 -24.64 -12.10 10.44
N SER A 56 -25.06 -11.88 11.69
CA SER A 56 -25.53 -10.58 12.17
C SER A 56 -24.66 -10.00 13.28
N LYS A 57 -23.64 -10.74 13.72
CA LYS A 57 -22.77 -10.31 14.80
C LYS A 57 -21.34 -10.13 14.30
N MET A 58 -20.76 -9.01 14.70
CA MET A 58 -19.34 -8.74 14.45
C MET A 58 -18.48 -9.75 15.22
N ILE A 59 -17.46 -10.23 14.55
CA ILE A 59 -16.41 -11.07 15.15
C ILE A 59 -15.09 -10.36 15.08
N LYS A 60 -14.15 -10.84 15.87
CA LYS A 60 -12.74 -10.49 15.78
C LYS A 60 -11.94 -11.72 15.40
N VAL A 61 -11.13 -11.61 14.33
CA VAL A 61 -10.18 -12.65 13.92
C VAL A 61 -8.77 -12.25 14.37
N PRO A 62 -7.82 -13.19 14.49
CA PRO A 62 -6.44 -12.91 14.83
C PRO A 62 -5.79 -11.93 13.83
N HIS A 63 -4.86 -11.11 14.30
CA HIS A 63 -4.00 -10.34 13.40
C HIS A 63 -3.17 -11.28 12.51
N GLY A 64 -2.77 -10.82 11.33
CA GLY A 64 -2.04 -11.64 10.36
C GLY A 64 -2.91 -12.59 9.52
N VAL A 65 -4.24 -12.65 9.73
CA VAL A 65 -5.11 -13.57 8.97
C VAL A 65 -5.13 -13.26 7.47
N ALA A 66 -5.05 -11.98 7.07
CA ALA A 66 -4.99 -11.60 5.65
C ALA A 66 -3.70 -12.11 4.99
N HIS A 67 -2.57 -11.91 5.64
CA HIS A 67 -1.27 -12.43 5.21
C HIS A 67 -1.24 -13.96 5.22
N PHE A 68 -1.82 -14.60 6.23
CA PHE A 68 -1.95 -16.05 6.25
C PHE A 68 -2.78 -16.58 5.06
N LEU A 69 -3.87 -15.88 4.69
CA LEU A 69 -4.66 -16.22 3.50
C LEU A 69 -3.83 -16.03 2.22
N GLU A 70 -3.01 -14.99 2.13
CA GLU A 70 -2.11 -14.80 1.00
C GLU A 70 -1.29 -16.06 0.74
N HIS A 71 -0.59 -16.60 1.75
CA HIS A 71 0.17 -17.84 1.64
C HIS A 71 -0.72 -19.04 1.28
N LYS A 72 -1.89 -19.17 1.91
CA LYS A 72 -2.71 -20.37 1.76
C LYS A 72 -3.50 -20.46 0.47
N VAL A 73 -3.78 -19.36 -0.19
CA VAL A 73 -4.47 -19.35 -1.49
C VAL A 73 -3.61 -19.97 -2.60
N PHE A 74 -2.28 -19.96 -2.46
CA PHE A 74 -1.39 -20.70 -3.37
C PHE A 74 -1.55 -22.21 -3.26
N ALA A 75 -2.00 -22.76 -2.13
CA ALA A 75 -2.16 -24.21 -1.98
C ALA A 75 -3.33 -24.71 -2.81
N GLN A 76 -3.06 -25.62 -3.75
CA GLN A 76 -4.05 -26.24 -4.62
C GLN A 76 -4.27 -27.68 -4.21
N LYS A 77 -5.54 -28.14 -4.29
CA LYS A 77 -5.91 -29.54 -4.03
C LYS A 77 -5.47 -30.45 -5.17
N ASP A 78 -5.74 -30.02 -6.38
CA ASP A 78 -5.53 -30.78 -7.61
C ASP A 78 -4.77 -29.91 -8.63
N GLY A 79 -3.94 -30.51 -9.48
CA GLY A 79 -3.15 -29.79 -10.49
C GLY A 79 -1.81 -29.26 -9.98
N PRO A 80 -1.10 -28.49 -10.81
CA PRO A 80 0.20 -27.90 -10.45
C PRO A 80 0.02 -26.78 -9.43
N GLN A 81 1.03 -26.60 -8.57
CA GLN A 81 1.09 -25.40 -7.72
C GLN A 81 1.34 -24.17 -8.60
N PRO A 82 0.90 -22.95 -8.19
CA PRO A 82 1.03 -21.75 -8.99
C PRO A 82 2.46 -21.46 -9.47
N GLU A 83 3.45 -21.61 -8.61
CA GLU A 83 4.87 -21.37 -8.97
C GLU A 83 5.33 -22.35 -10.07
N GLU A 84 4.94 -23.60 -10.00
CA GLU A 84 5.27 -24.62 -11.00
C GLU A 84 4.57 -24.32 -12.33
N PHE A 85 3.30 -23.92 -12.28
CA PHE A 85 2.53 -23.59 -13.49
C PHE A 85 3.11 -22.39 -14.22
N PHE A 86 3.36 -21.29 -13.52
CA PHE A 86 3.87 -20.08 -14.13
C PHE A 86 5.31 -20.22 -14.63
N ALA A 87 6.15 -20.96 -13.91
CA ALA A 87 7.53 -21.23 -14.34
C ALA A 87 7.62 -21.92 -15.70
N GLN A 88 6.61 -22.74 -16.09
CA GLN A 88 6.58 -23.41 -17.41
C GLN A 88 6.53 -22.42 -18.57
N SER A 89 5.96 -21.22 -18.38
CA SER A 89 5.87 -20.16 -19.38
C SER A 89 6.93 -19.07 -19.19
N GLY A 90 7.94 -19.29 -18.31
CA GLY A 90 8.92 -18.25 -17.97
C GLY A 90 8.31 -17.04 -17.26
N THR A 91 7.19 -17.24 -16.59
CA THR A 91 6.43 -16.24 -15.85
C THR A 91 6.74 -16.34 -14.36
N ILE A 92 6.85 -15.21 -13.69
CA ILE A 92 7.04 -15.12 -12.24
C ILE A 92 5.68 -14.83 -11.61
N CYS A 93 5.30 -15.56 -10.57
CA CYS A 93 4.15 -15.24 -9.74
C CYS A 93 4.59 -14.81 -8.34
N ASN A 94 3.77 -13.97 -7.72
CA ASN A 94 3.98 -13.48 -6.36
C ASN A 94 2.63 -13.07 -5.74
N ALA A 95 2.65 -12.71 -4.47
CA ALA A 95 1.55 -12.03 -3.81
C ALA A 95 2.10 -11.09 -2.73
N TYR A 96 1.25 -10.17 -2.28
CA TYR A 96 1.56 -9.33 -1.14
C TYR A 96 0.29 -8.90 -0.41
N THR A 97 0.43 -8.67 0.89
CA THR A 97 -0.63 -8.14 1.75
C THR A 97 -0.22 -6.76 2.27
N THR A 98 -1.14 -5.82 2.13
CA THR A 98 -1.01 -4.47 2.71
C THR A 98 -1.96 -4.29 3.90
N PHE A 99 -2.07 -3.08 4.38
CA PHE A 99 -3.10 -2.74 5.37
C PHE A 99 -4.51 -2.89 4.83
N LYS A 100 -4.75 -2.64 3.52
CA LYS A 100 -6.09 -2.56 2.93
C LYS A 100 -6.43 -3.65 1.93
N ASN A 101 -5.46 -4.28 1.32
CA ASN A 101 -5.66 -5.27 0.27
C ASN A 101 -4.68 -6.43 0.35
N THR A 102 -5.06 -7.53 -0.28
CA THR A 102 -4.18 -8.64 -0.65
C THR A 102 -4.23 -8.80 -2.16
N THR A 103 -3.08 -8.87 -2.79
CA THR A 103 -2.93 -8.92 -4.24
C THR A 103 -2.14 -10.14 -4.64
N TYR A 104 -2.66 -10.89 -5.61
CA TYR A 104 -2.00 -12.01 -6.29
C TYR A 104 -1.61 -11.56 -7.68
N LEU A 105 -0.40 -11.87 -8.12
CA LEU A 105 0.12 -11.34 -9.38
C LEU A 105 0.96 -12.35 -10.15
N PHE A 106 1.09 -12.07 -11.43
CA PHE A 106 2.14 -12.64 -12.25
C PHE A 106 2.72 -11.60 -13.21
N SER A 107 3.98 -11.83 -13.60
CA SER A 107 4.69 -11.04 -14.61
C SER A 107 5.42 -11.96 -15.57
N GLY A 108 5.18 -11.82 -16.87
CA GLY A 108 5.80 -12.66 -17.88
C GLY A 108 5.42 -12.29 -19.32
N PRO A 109 6.23 -12.71 -20.29
CA PRO A 109 6.08 -12.28 -21.68
C PRO A 109 5.09 -13.11 -22.53
N THR A 110 4.67 -14.28 -22.04
CA THR A 110 3.95 -15.26 -22.86
C THR A 110 2.66 -15.75 -22.21
N ASP A 111 1.82 -16.40 -23.02
CA ASP A 111 0.61 -17.14 -22.58
C ASP A 111 -0.38 -16.33 -21.72
N LEU A 112 -0.51 -15.01 -21.99
CA LEU A 112 -1.28 -14.08 -21.16
C LEU A 112 -2.69 -14.60 -20.83
N LYS A 113 -3.49 -15.04 -21.82
CA LYS A 113 -4.86 -15.55 -21.60
C LYS A 113 -4.87 -16.78 -20.68
N LYS A 114 -3.94 -17.73 -20.90
CA LYS A 114 -3.81 -18.94 -20.11
C LYS A 114 -3.42 -18.61 -18.66
N ASN A 115 -2.48 -17.70 -18.48
CA ASN A 115 -1.98 -17.27 -17.19
C ASN A 115 -3.06 -16.48 -16.39
N ILE A 116 -3.82 -15.60 -17.04
CA ILE A 116 -4.97 -14.91 -16.42
C ILE A 116 -6.02 -15.95 -15.93
N ASN A 117 -6.40 -16.88 -16.79
CA ASN A 117 -7.38 -17.89 -16.41
C ASN A 117 -6.91 -18.72 -15.21
N PHE A 118 -5.64 -19.12 -15.19
CA PHE A 118 -5.09 -19.87 -14.06
C PHE A 118 -5.03 -19.01 -12.78
N LEU A 119 -4.64 -17.73 -12.87
CA LEU A 119 -4.68 -16.79 -11.72
C LEU A 119 -6.09 -16.71 -11.12
N LEU A 120 -7.10 -16.51 -11.97
CA LEU A 120 -8.50 -16.44 -11.55
C LEU A 120 -8.99 -17.76 -10.94
N ASP A 121 -8.53 -18.88 -11.48
CA ASP A 121 -8.97 -20.20 -11.02
C ASP A 121 -8.38 -20.54 -9.66
N TYR A 122 -7.06 -20.37 -9.45
CA TYR A 122 -6.47 -20.75 -8.17
C TYR A 122 -6.86 -19.79 -7.04
N VAL A 123 -6.95 -18.48 -7.31
CA VAL A 123 -7.37 -17.51 -6.28
C VAL A 123 -8.82 -17.72 -5.86
N GLN A 124 -9.68 -18.21 -6.76
CA GLN A 124 -11.08 -18.48 -6.50
C GLN A 124 -11.39 -19.92 -6.09
N SER A 125 -10.36 -20.75 -5.81
CA SER A 125 -10.51 -22.17 -5.42
C SER A 125 -9.81 -22.46 -4.08
N PRO A 126 -10.34 -21.99 -2.95
CA PRO A 126 -9.67 -22.13 -1.66
C PRO A 126 -9.55 -23.57 -1.20
N TYR A 127 -8.37 -23.97 -0.74
CA TYR A 127 -8.10 -25.30 -0.19
C TYR A 127 -7.37 -25.20 1.15
N PHE A 128 -8.15 -25.20 2.24
CA PHE A 128 -7.63 -25.09 3.60
C PHE A 128 -7.97 -26.33 4.38
N THR A 129 -6.96 -27.17 4.66
CA THR A 129 -7.07 -28.33 5.56
C THR A 129 -6.32 -28.06 6.85
N LYS A 130 -6.60 -28.85 7.88
CA LYS A 130 -5.88 -28.74 9.13
C LYS A 130 -4.36 -28.91 8.92
N GLU A 131 -3.98 -29.87 8.10
CA GLU A 131 -2.59 -30.23 7.84
C GLU A 131 -1.86 -29.09 7.13
N ASN A 132 -2.44 -28.52 6.06
CA ASN A 132 -1.77 -27.45 5.31
C ASN A 132 -1.76 -26.11 6.06
N VAL A 133 -2.74 -25.84 6.92
CA VAL A 133 -2.76 -24.67 7.81
C VAL A 133 -1.74 -24.84 8.93
N ASP A 134 -1.66 -25.99 9.57
CA ASP A 134 -0.70 -26.21 10.67
C ASP A 134 0.77 -26.19 10.16
N SER A 135 1.04 -26.66 8.94
CA SER A 135 2.39 -26.57 8.36
C SER A 135 2.81 -25.12 8.06
N GLU A 136 1.87 -24.27 7.62
CA GLU A 136 2.16 -22.86 7.30
C GLU A 136 2.52 -22.04 8.51
N LYS A 137 1.97 -22.37 9.69
CA LYS A 137 2.27 -21.66 10.95
C LYS A 137 3.76 -21.59 11.24
N GLY A 138 4.50 -22.66 10.94
CA GLY A 138 5.94 -22.72 11.11
C GLY A 138 6.69 -21.74 10.18
N ILE A 139 6.27 -21.65 8.93
CA ILE A 139 6.85 -20.77 7.90
C ILE A 139 6.63 -19.33 8.29
N ILE A 140 5.38 -18.93 8.56
CA ILE A 140 5.05 -17.55 8.93
C ILE A 140 5.68 -17.17 10.28
N THR A 141 5.84 -18.12 11.24
CA THR A 141 6.56 -17.86 12.49
C THR A 141 8.02 -17.50 12.24
N GLN A 142 8.68 -18.15 11.29
CA GLN A 142 10.06 -17.82 10.92
C GLN A 142 10.13 -16.44 10.25
N GLU A 143 9.17 -16.11 9.40
CA GLU A 143 9.07 -14.79 8.78
C GLU A 143 8.87 -13.68 9.83
N ILE A 144 8.01 -13.89 10.84
CA ILE A 144 7.86 -12.96 11.97
C ILE A 144 9.21 -12.72 12.65
N HIS A 145 9.99 -13.77 12.92
CA HIS A 145 11.29 -13.60 13.54
C HIS A 145 12.27 -12.86 12.63
N MET A 146 12.21 -13.06 11.31
CA MET A 146 13.03 -12.28 10.36
C MET A 146 12.67 -10.79 10.41
N CYS A 147 11.37 -10.45 10.46
CA CYS A 147 10.92 -9.07 10.62
C CYS A 147 11.31 -8.47 11.98
N ASP A 148 11.27 -9.26 13.07
CA ASP A 148 11.70 -8.82 14.41
C ASP A 148 13.20 -8.49 14.45
N ASP A 149 14.01 -9.13 13.60
CA ASP A 149 15.44 -8.91 13.46
C ASP A 149 15.80 -7.79 12.48
N ASP A 150 14.89 -7.44 11.53
CA ASP A 150 15.11 -6.34 10.59
C ASP A 150 14.88 -4.98 11.26
N LEU A 151 15.90 -4.13 11.24
CA LEU A 151 15.85 -2.82 11.89
C LEU A 151 14.86 -1.85 11.23
N SER A 152 14.55 -2.04 9.96
CA SER A 152 13.57 -1.19 9.26
C SER A 152 12.16 -1.58 9.66
N ASP A 153 11.85 -2.87 9.72
CA ASP A 153 10.56 -3.38 10.19
C ASP A 153 10.29 -2.98 11.65
N VAL A 154 11.29 -3.14 12.52
CA VAL A 154 11.24 -2.68 13.90
C VAL A 154 10.99 -1.17 13.97
N MET A 155 11.69 -0.37 13.16
CA MET A 155 11.48 1.09 13.11
C MET A 155 10.04 1.42 12.72
N TYR A 156 9.52 0.85 11.63
CA TYR A 156 8.15 1.10 11.17
C TYR A 156 7.10 0.65 12.17
N GLU A 157 7.31 -0.46 12.86
CA GLU A 157 6.42 -0.93 13.91
C GLU A 157 6.32 0.09 15.05
N HIS A 158 7.46 0.57 15.56
CA HIS A 158 7.51 1.57 16.63
C HIS A 158 6.96 2.93 16.18
N ILE A 159 7.20 3.35 14.94
CA ILE A 159 6.59 4.55 14.35
C ILE A 159 5.06 4.47 14.46
N ARG A 160 4.47 3.37 14.00
CA ARG A 160 3.02 3.19 14.00
C ARG A 160 2.45 3.06 15.41
N LYS A 161 3.06 2.26 16.27
CA LYS A 161 2.63 2.08 17.68
C LYS A 161 2.68 3.37 18.50
N ASN A 162 3.68 4.21 18.25
CA ASN A 162 3.80 5.50 18.92
C ASN A 162 2.87 6.57 18.36
N SER A 163 2.37 6.38 17.14
CA SER A 163 1.51 7.35 16.48
C SER A 163 0.02 7.09 16.70
N PHE A 164 -0.43 5.82 16.78
CA PHE A 164 -1.86 5.48 16.78
C PHE A 164 -2.33 4.80 18.07
N TYR A 165 -3.46 5.28 18.63
CA TYR A 165 -4.13 4.67 19.78
C TYR A 165 -5.00 3.48 19.39
N ASN A 166 -5.95 3.70 18.50
CA ASN A 166 -7.02 2.76 18.17
C ASN A 166 -6.96 2.26 16.73
N ASN A 167 -6.35 3.03 15.84
CA ASN A 167 -6.30 2.68 14.42
C ASN A 167 -5.46 1.40 14.23
N PRO A 168 -6.00 0.37 13.53
CA PRO A 168 -5.30 -0.91 13.33
C PRO A 168 -4.04 -0.81 12.45
N PHE A 169 -3.77 0.31 11.80
CA PHE A 169 -2.47 0.55 11.17
C PHE A 169 -1.29 0.48 12.14
N LYS A 170 -1.51 0.55 13.45
CA LYS A 170 -0.47 0.34 14.46
C LYS A 170 0.02 -1.10 14.57
N ASP A 171 -0.82 -2.06 14.17
CA ASP A 171 -0.56 -3.49 14.34
C ASP A 171 0.25 -4.03 13.15
N SER A 172 1.00 -5.11 13.37
CA SER A 172 1.78 -5.76 12.31
C SER A 172 0.87 -6.41 11.27
N ILE A 173 1.23 -6.30 9.99
CA ILE A 173 0.51 -6.94 8.88
C ILE A 173 0.55 -8.46 9.01
N ILE A 174 1.69 -9.01 9.40
CA ILE A 174 1.88 -10.46 9.55
C ILE A 174 1.37 -11.00 10.90
N GLY A 175 0.94 -10.13 11.83
CA GLY A 175 0.50 -10.50 13.16
C GLY A 175 1.63 -10.88 14.12
N THR A 176 1.29 -11.58 15.19
CA THR A 176 2.24 -12.13 16.16
C THR A 176 2.25 -13.66 16.12
N VAL A 177 3.31 -14.30 16.61
CA VAL A 177 3.39 -15.76 16.73
C VAL A 177 2.16 -16.35 17.45
N LYS A 178 1.64 -15.64 18.46
CA LYS A 178 0.43 -16.04 19.18
C LYS A 178 -0.81 -15.99 18.29
N ASP A 179 -0.95 -14.93 17.51
CA ASP A 179 -2.06 -14.76 16.56
C ASP A 179 -2.03 -15.88 15.53
N ILE A 180 -0.90 -16.08 14.87
CA ILE A 180 -0.70 -17.09 13.83
C ILE A 180 -1.01 -18.51 14.34
N ASN A 181 -0.55 -18.85 15.55
CA ASN A 181 -0.85 -20.16 16.15
C ASN A 181 -2.35 -20.36 16.46
N SER A 182 -3.14 -19.32 16.60
CA SER A 182 -4.58 -19.38 16.84
C SER A 182 -5.43 -19.49 15.58
N ILE A 183 -4.86 -19.28 14.39
CA ILE A 183 -5.58 -19.38 13.11
C ILE A 183 -5.93 -20.84 12.80
N THR A 184 -7.15 -21.06 12.34
CA THR A 184 -7.70 -22.35 11.97
C THR A 184 -8.26 -22.32 10.55
N PRO A 185 -8.48 -23.48 9.89
CA PRO A 185 -9.16 -23.52 8.60
C PRO A 185 -10.50 -22.79 8.60
N GLU A 186 -11.29 -22.90 9.68
CA GLU A 186 -12.58 -22.22 9.83
C GLU A 186 -12.41 -20.70 9.84
N THR A 187 -11.36 -20.19 10.50
CA THR A 187 -11.03 -18.75 10.49
C THR A 187 -10.72 -18.29 9.07
N LEU A 188 -9.89 -19.04 8.35
CA LEU A 188 -9.52 -18.72 6.97
C LEU A 188 -10.73 -18.76 6.04
N PHE A 189 -11.56 -19.83 6.09
CA PHE A 189 -12.79 -19.89 5.29
C PHE A 189 -13.76 -18.75 5.64
N THR A 190 -13.86 -18.35 6.89
CA THR A 190 -14.72 -17.23 7.30
C THR A 190 -14.29 -15.92 6.66
N CYS A 191 -13.00 -15.61 6.68
CA CYS A 191 -12.44 -14.43 6.03
C CYS A 191 -12.53 -14.54 4.50
N TYR A 192 -12.14 -15.67 3.94
CA TYR A 192 -12.18 -15.90 2.50
C TYR A 192 -13.61 -15.74 1.94
N ASN A 193 -14.60 -16.41 2.51
CA ASN A 193 -15.99 -16.33 2.06
C ASN A 193 -16.58 -14.91 2.19
N THR A 194 -16.05 -14.09 3.09
CA THR A 194 -16.50 -12.72 3.29
C THR A 194 -15.86 -11.75 2.29
N PHE A 195 -14.57 -11.88 2.05
CA PHE A 195 -13.81 -10.85 1.35
C PHE A 195 -13.35 -11.24 -0.07
N TYR A 196 -13.25 -12.54 -0.40
CA TYR A 196 -12.80 -13.02 -1.71
C TYR A 196 -13.99 -13.27 -2.66
N HIS A 197 -14.89 -12.32 -2.70
CA HIS A 197 -16.03 -12.32 -3.60
C HIS A 197 -15.77 -11.38 -4.80
N PRO A 198 -16.17 -11.74 -6.04
CA PRO A 198 -15.93 -10.91 -7.21
C PRO A 198 -16.32 -9.43 -7.04
N GLU A 199 -17.45 -9.13 -6.37
CA GLU A 199 -17.88 -7.75 -6.08
C GLU A 199 -16.94 -6.98 -5.12
N ASN A 200 -16.06 -7.68 -4.38
CA ASN A 200 -15.04 -7.09 -3.49
C ASN A 200 -13.63 -7.21 -4.06
N MET A 201 -13.51 -7.72 -5.28
CA MET A 201 -12.23 -7.96 -5.95
C MET A 201 -12.18 -7.20 -7.27
N PHE A 202 -10.98 -6.99 -7.78
CA PHE A 202 -10.76 -6.43 -9.10
C PHE A 202 -9.50 -7.01 -9.74
N LEU A 203 -9.52 -7.07 -11.08
CA LEU A 203 -8.41 -7.54 -11.91
C LEU A 203 -7.83 -6.37 -12.68
N VAL A 204 -6.50 -6.22 -12.66
CA VAL A 204 -5.79 -5.26 -13.48
C VAL A 204 -4.84 -6.00 -14.41
N VAL A 205 -4.93 -5.72 -15.71
CA VAL A 205 -4.05 -6.30 -16.73
C VAL A 205 -3.33 -5.16 -17.43
N THR A 206 -2.00 -5.16 -17.37
CA THR A 206 -1.15 -4.21 -18.09
C THR A 206 -0.18 -4.96 -19.00
N GLY A 207 -0.05 -4.53 -20.26
CA GLY A 207 0.80 -5.22 -21.23
C GLY A 207 0.42 -4.93 -22.68
N ASN A 208 0.91 -5.76 -23.60
CA ASN A 208 0.61 -5.66 -25.02
C ASN A 208 -0.41 -6.74 -25.43
N PHE A 209 -1.66 -6.34 -25.65
CA PHE A 209 -2.76 -7.26 -25.96
C PHE A 209 -3.96 -6.52 -26.58
N GLU A 210 -4.84 -7.25 -27.24
CA GLU A 210 -6.14 -6.72 -27.68
C GLU A 210 -7.14 -6.76 -26.51
N PRO A 211 -7.62 -5.60 -26.02
CA PRO A 211 -8.47 -5.53 -24.82
C PRO A 211 -9.76 -6.36 -24.91
N GLU A 212 -10.41 -6.38 -26.07
CA GLU A 212 -11.64 -7.13 -26.30
C GLU A 212 -11.42 -8.64 -26.20
N GLU A 213 -10.26 -9.14 -26.67
CA GLU A 213 -9.94 -10.57 -26.59
C GLU A 213 -9.62 -11.02 -25.17
N ILE A 214 -8.90 -10.19 -24.42
CA ILE A 214 -8.60 -10.48 -23.02
C ILE A 214 -9.88 -10.45 -22.19
N LEU A 215 -10.73 -9.43 -22.37
CA LEU A 215 -12.01 -9.34 -21.69
C LEU A 215 -12.89 -10.57 -21.97
N ALA A 216 -13.03 -10.97 -23.23
CA ALA A 216 -13.84 -12.14 -23.62
C ALA A 216 -13.34 -13.42 -22.93
N SER A 217 -12.02 -13.61 -22.81
CA SER A 217 -11.44 -14.76 -22.10
C SER A 217 -11.74 -14.72 -20.60
N ILE A 218 -11.71 -13.53 -19.96
CA ILE A 218 -12.06 -13.36 -18.56
C ILE A 218 -13.55 -13.62 -18.32
N GLU A 219 -14.43 -13.09 -19.18
CA GLU A 219 -15.87 -13.31 -19.12
C GLU A 219 -16.21 -14.80 -19.27
N GLU A 220 -15.58 -15.50 -20.22
CA GLU A 220 -15.76 -16.94 -20.39
C GLU A 220 -15.34 -17.72 -19.14
N ASN A 221 -14.20 -17.39 -18.53
CA ASN A 221 -13.74 -17.99 -17.28
C ASN A 221 -14.74 -17.77 -16.15
N GLN A 222 -15.17 -16.52 -15.94
CA GLN A 222 -16.05 -16.14 -14.83
C GLN A 222 -17.48 -16.64 -15.01
N SER A 223 -17.96 -16.84 -16.25
CA SER A 223 -19.28 -17.39 -16.55
C SER A 223 -19.45 -18.85 -16.13
N LYS A 224 -18.35 -19.60 -15.96
CA LYS A 224 -18.32 -20.99 -15.52
C LYS A 224 -18.40 -21.12 -13.99
N LYS A 225 -18.36 -20.02 -13.25
CA LYS A 225 -18.32 -19.97 -11.79
C LYS A 225 -19.61 -19.38 -11.23
N GLU A 226 -20.14 -19.98 -10.18
CA GLU A 226 -21.35 -19.51 -9.51
C GLU A 226 -20.98 -18.77 -8.23
N PHE A 227 -21.39 -17.51 -8.12
CA PHE A 227 -21.25 -16.69 -6.92
C PHE A 227 -22.64 -16.29 -6.41
N LYS A 228 -22.86 -16.42 -5.11
CA LYS A 228 -24.06 -15.86 -4.49
C LYS A 228 -23.90 -14.33 -4.49
N LYS A 229 -25.02 -13.62 -4.56
CA LYS A 229 -25.00 -12.14 -4.44
C LYS A 229 -24.30 -11.75 -3.13
N LEU A 230 -23.33 -10.83 -3.20
CA LEU A 230 -22.63 -10.33 -2.04
C LEU A 230 -23.58 -9.54 -1.14
N GLU A 231 -23.60 -9.87 0.14
CA GLU A 231 -24.16 -9.00 1.17
C GLU A 231 -23.15 -7.87 1.47
N LYS A 232 -23.65 -6.73 1.93
CA LYS A 232 -22.77 -5.62 2.30
C LYS A 232 -21.75 -6.10 3.34
N ILE A 233 -20.46 -5.93 3.02
CA ILE A 233 -19.37 -6.19 3.96
C ILE A 233 -19.36 -5.06 5.00
N GLU A 234 -19.54 -5.40 6.26
CA GLU A 234 -19.48 -4.45 7.37
C GLU A 234 -18.24 -4.71 8.22
N THR A 235 -17.35 -3.73 8.25
CA THR A 235 -16.12 -3.74 9.06
C THR A 235 -16.23 -2.74 10.18
N LYS A 236 -15.43 -2.92 11.23
CA LYS A 236 -15.40 -1.99 12.36
C LYS A 236 -14.73 -0.67 11.97
N GLU A 237 -15.40 0.42 12.27
CA GLU A 237 -14.82 1.75 12.21
C GLU A 237 -14.09 2.08 13.52
N TYR A 238 -12.89 2.64 13.39
CA TYR A 238 -12.05 3.03 14.52
C TYR A 238 -12.00 4.54 14.66
N LYS A 239 -12.39 5.04 15.85
CA LYS A 239 -12.23 6.46 16.19
C LYS A 239 -10.81 6.67 16.72
N GLU A 240 -9.97 7.25 15.89
CA GLU A 240 -8.60 7.57 16.23
C GLU A 240 -8.51 8.93 16.93
N LYS A 241 -7.53 9.07 17.84
CA LYS A 241 -7.22 10.34 18.52
C LYS A 241 -6.27 11.16 17.65
N ASP A 242 -6.42 12.48 17.69
CA ASP A 242 -5.56 13.35 16.88
C ASP A 242 -4.10 13.35 17.39
N LYS A 243 -3.88 13.26 18.71
CA LYS A 243 -2.53 13.25 19.30
C LYS A 243 -1.80 11.91 19.13
N VAL A 244 -0.48 11.96 19.09
CA VAL A 244 0.38 10.77 19.12
C VAL A 244 0.33 10.09 20.49
N VAL A 245 0.59 8.78 20.51
CA VAL A 245 0.62 7.96 21.75
C VAL A 245 1.84 8.31 22.59
N LYS A 246 2.99 8.48 21.92
CA LYS A 246 4.29 8.71 22.58
C LYS A 246 5.12 9.67 21.74
N GLU A 247 5.56 10.75 22.37
CA GLU A 247 6.31 11.80 21.66
C GLU A 247 7.76 11.40 21.34
N LYS A 248 8.37 10.53 22.15
CA LYS A 248 9.74 10.08 21.91
C LYS A 248 9.99 8.69 22.50
N GLU A 249 10.66 7.87 21.73
CA GLU A 249 11.15 6.56 22.15
C GLU A 249 12.58 6.35 21.69
N VAL A 250 13.43 5.86 22.58
CA VAL A 250 14.82 5.47 22.27
C VAL A 250 14.99 4.01 22.68
N ILE A 251 15.36 3.20 21.70
CA ILE A 251 15.50 1.75 21.84
C ILE A 251 16.95 1.40 21.51
N LYS A 252 17.64 0.75 22.43
CA LYS A 252 18.99 0.27 22.16
C LYS A 252 18.95 -0.98 21.30
N LYS A 253 19.69 -0.97 20.20
CA LYS A 253 19.81 -2.08 19.26
C LYS A 253 21.29 -2.33 18.97
N ASN A 254 21.59 -3.59 18.63
CA ASN A 254 22.92 -3.94 18.16
C ASN A 254 23.11 -3.53 16.71
N THR A 255 23.47 -2.27 16.50
CA THR A 255 23.71 -1.66 15.19
C THR A 255 24.92 -0.77 15.24
N GLU A 256 25.60 -0.56 14.12
CA GLU A 256 26.76 0.33 14.02
C GLU A 256 26.38 1.79 13.99
N ILE A 257 25.23 2.10 13.34
CA ILE A 257 24.74 3.44 13.10
C ILE A 257 23.30 3.53 13.62
N SER A 258 22.96 4.61 14.33
CA SER A 258 21.60 4.80 14.82
C SER A 258 20.64 5.10 13.68
N LYS A 259 19.47 4.43 13.69
CA LYS A 259 18.34 4.80 12.82
C LYS A 259 17.39 5.74 13.56
N VAL A 260 16.89 6.75 12.86
CA VAL A 260 16.06 7.81 13.43
C VAL A 260 14.85 8.02 12.55
N SER A 261 13.69 8.19 13.16
CA SER A 261 12.50 8.73 12.49
C SER A 261 11.92 9.90 13.25
N TYR A 262 11.51 10.92 12.51
CA TYR A 262 10.73 12.06 12.98
C TYR A 262 9.37 12.00 12.30
N ASN A 263 8.31 11.77 13.07
CA ASN A 263 7.00 11.45 12.54
C ASN A 263 5.98 12.49 12.98
N ILE A 264 5.22 13.03 12.03
CA ILE A 264 4.19 14.04 12.26
C ILE A 264 2.84 13.42 11.92
N LYS A 265 1.93 13.39 12.89
CA LYS A 265 0.57 12.89 12.70
C LYS A 265 -0.37 14.04 12.41
N ILE A 266 -0.98 14.03 11.23
CA ILE A 266 -1.83 15.10 10.72
C ILE A 266 -3.27 14.59 10.60
N SER A 267 -4.21 15.30 11.22
CA SER A 267 -5.65 15.00 11.10
C SER A 267 -6.18 15.43 9.75
N LEU A 268 -7.02 14.58 9.13
CA LEU A 268 -7.75 14.89 7.89
C LEU A 268 -9.17 15.42 8.17
N LYS A 269 -9.46 15.81 9.41
CA LYS A 269 -10.70 16.49 9.75
C LYS A 269 -10.64 17.92 9.22
N ASP A 270 -11.78 18.39 8.76
CA ASP A 270 -11.97 19.81 8.37
C ASP A 270 -11.08 20.32 7.21
N ILE A 271 -10.53 19.40 6.38
CA ILE A 271 -9.82 19.81 5.15
C ILE A 271 -10.83 20.23 4.06
N ASP A 272 -10.59 21.36 3.41
CA ASP A 272 -11.51 21.97 2.41
C ASP A 272 -11.23 21.51 0.98
N ILE A 273 -10.19 20.72 0.75
CA ILE A 273 -9.79 20.18 -0.55
C ILE A 273 -9.84 18.65 -0.52
N SER A 274 -9.77 18.00 -1.69
CA SER A 274 -9.73 16.54 -1.72
C SER A 274 -8.53 15.99 -0.94
N LYS A 275 -8.71 14.83 -0.28
CA LYS A 275 -7.63 14.16 0.47
C LYS A 275 -6.40 13.90 -0.40
N ARG A 276 -6.61 13.55 -1.68
CA ARG A 276 -5.54 13.35 -2.65
C ARG A 276 -4.74 14.63 -2.88
N LYS A 277 -5.42 15.75 -3.16
CA LYS A 277 -4.75 17.05 -3.36
C LYS A 277 -4.01 17.51 -2.10
N TYR A 278 -4.61 17.27 -0.92
CA TYR A 278 -3.97 17.55 0.36
C TYR A 278 -2.69 16.74 0.57
N ASN A 279 -2.74 15.43 0.28
CA ASN A 279 -1.57 14.55 0.34
C ASN A 279 -0.44 15.00 -0.61
N ILE A 280 -0.79 15.44 -1.82
CA ILE A 280 0.18 15.99 -2.79
C ILE A 280 0.84 17.25 -2.23
N TYR A 281 0.09 18.16 -1.62
CA TYR A 281 0.69 19.35 -0.98
C TYR A 281 1.64 18.99 0.15
N LEU A 282 1.27 18.01 1.02
CA LEU A 282 2.18 17.56 2.06
C LEU A 282 3.46 16.96 1.46
N PHE A 283 3.33 16.13 0.45
CA PHE A 283 4.49 15.57 -0.22
C PHE A 283 5.40 16.65 -0.81
N ILE A 284 4.83 17.69 -1.45
CA ILE A 284 5.57 18.85 -1.98
C ILE A 284 6.27 19.61 -0.86
N ILE A 285 5.56 19.93 0.22
CA ILE A 285 6.10 20.67 1.36
C ILE A 285 7.31 19.94 1.94
N PHE A 286 7.14 18.67 2.31
CA PHE A 286 8.22 17.90 2.92
C PHE A 286 9.36 17.60 1.94
N SER A 287 9.07 17.45 0.64
CA SER A 287 10.10 17.29 -0.39
C SER A 287 10.92 18.59 -0.58
N ILE A 288 10.29 19.76 -0.60
CA ILE A 288 11.03 21.02 -0.69
C ILE A 288 11.96 21.19 0.50
N LEU A 289 11.50 20.80 1.69
CA LEU A 289 12.24 21.00 2.93
C LEU A 289 13.36 19.96 3.13
N PHE A 290 13.19 18.71 2.68
CA PHE A 290 14.00 17.59 3.16
C PHE A 290 14.53 16.61 2.11
N ASP A 291 14.13 16.70 0.82
CA ASP A 291 14.66 15.78 -0.17
C ASP A 291 16.11 16.13 -0.60
N ASP A 292 16.66 15.32 -1.49
CA ASP A 292 18.04 15.41 -1.99
C ASP A 292 18.37 16.74 -2.72
N THR A 293 17.37 17.55 -3.03
CA THR A 293 17.51 18.87 -3.66
C THR A 293 17.28 20.04 -2.69
N SER A 294 17.08 19.75 -1.41
CA SER A 294 16.80 20.74 -0.37
C SER A 294 18.07 21.36 0.22
N LEU A 295 17.96 22.58 0.73
CA LEU A 295 19.03 23.23 1.49
C LEU A 295 19.40 22.42 2.74
N PHE A 296 18.40 21.81 3.40
CA PHE A 296 18.61 20.92 4.54
C PHE A 296 19.58 19.79 4.19
N ASP A 297 19.36 19.10 3.06
CA ASP A 297 20.16 17.96 2.64
C ASP A 297 21.61 18.37 2.35
N GLU A 298 21.80 19.48 1.60
CA GLU A 298 23.12 20.01 1.29
C GLU A 298 23.90 20.36 2.57
N GLU A 299 23.29 21.08 3.50
CA GLU A 299 23.94 21.47 4.75
C GLU A 299 24.19 20.28 5.67
N ALA A 300 23.23 19.36 5.82
CA ALA A 300 23.35 18.20 6.69
C ALA A 300 24.47 17.25 6.22
N LYS A 301 24.63 17.07 4.90
CA LYS A 301 25.75 16.34 4.31
C LYS A 301 27.09 17.03 4.51
N LYS A 302 27.14 18.36 4.30
CA LYS A 302 28.34 19.18 4.49
C LYS A 302 28.80 19.19 5.94
N GLU A 303 27.87 19.16 6.89
CA GLU A 303 28.14 19.05 8.33
C GLU A 303 28.41 17.60 8.79
N ASN A 304 28.40 16.62 7.92
CA ASN A 304 28.53 15.19 8.22
C ASN A 304 27.48 14.67 9.23
N ILE A 305 26.27 15.22 9.21
CA ILE A 305 25.15 14.76 10.02
C ILE A 305 24.50 13.55 9.36
N ILE A 306 24.37 13.56 8.04
CA ILE A 306 23.83 12.48 7.23
C ILE A 306 24.79 12.14 6.09
N THR A 307 24.71 10.94 5.57
CA THR A 307 25.40 10.49 4.34
C THR A 307 24.45 10.37 3.17
N ASN A 308 23.26 9.87 3.42
CA ASN A 308 22.16 9.73 2.46
C ASN A 308 21.06 10.72 2.80
N SER A 309 20.30 11.16 1.80
CA SER A 309 19.14 12.05 2.00
C SER A 309 18.06 11.35 2.85
N LEU A 310 17.22 12.15 3.54
CA LEU A 310 16.12 11.59 4.31
C LEU A 310 15.14 10.85 3.41
N TYR A 311 14.68 9.70 3.87
CA TYR A 311 13.55 9.03 3.27
C TYR A 311 12.25 9.65 3.82
N ILE A 312 11.44 10.17 2.91
CA ILE A 312 10.15 10.80 3.22
C ILE A 312 9.05 9.79 2.91
N ASN A 313 8.28 9.40 3.92
CA ASN A 313 7.14 8.52 3.75
C ASN A 313 5.87 9.19 4.27
N ILE A 314 4.76 9.07 3.52
CA ILE A 314 3.45 9.55 3.95
C ILE A 314 2.48 8.37 3.92
N LEU A 315 2.11 7.89 5.11
CA LEU A 315 1.16 6.80 5.28
C LEU A 315 -0.26 7.36 5.42
N ASN A 316 -1.14 6.98 4.51
CA ASN A 316 -2.56 7.32 4.58
C ASN A 316 -3.33 6.32 5.47
N CYS A 317 -3.82 6.79 6.61
CA CYS A 317 -4.53 6.01 7.60
C CYS A 317 -6.00 6.45 7.73
N ASP A 318 -6.68 6.69 6.63
CA ASP A 318 -8.08 7.08 6.47
C ASP A 318 -8.45 8.45 7.07
N SER A 319 -8.35 8.60 8.38
CA SER A 319 -8.66 9.84 9.12
C SER A 319 -7.43 10.71 9.41
N HIS A 320 -6.24 10.17 9.19
CA HIS A 320 -4.96 10.85 9.46
C HIS A 320 -3.94 10.50 8.39
N LEU A 321 -2.99 11.42 8.20
CA LEU A 321 -1.74 11.14 7.49
C LEU A 321 -0.61 11.07 8.52
N LEU A 322 0.31 10.15 8.32
CA LEU A 322 1.54 10.07 9.10
C LEU A 322 2.73 10.35 8.18
N VAL A 323 3.31 11.53 8.31
CA VAL A 323 4.53 11.91 7.59
C VAL A 323 5.72 11.47 8.41
N SER A 324 6.59 10.66 7.84
CA SER A 324 7.81 10.16 8.48
C SER A 324 9.05 10.58 7.72
N LEU A 325 9.99 11.21 8.42
CA LEU A 325 11.33 11.55 7.95
C LEU A 325 12.30 10.56 8.58
N ILE A 326 12.90 9.68 7.78
CA ILE A 326 13.70 8.56 8.26
C ILE A 326 15.12 8.66 7.72
N ASN A 327 16.11 8.43 8.59
CA ASN A 327 17.52 8.39 8.19
C ASN A 327 18.37 7.54 9.15
N GLU A 328 19.60 7.29 8.72
CA GLU A 328 20.68 6.72 9.52
C GLU A 328 21.75 7.78 9.80
N THR A 329 22.21 7.86 11.04
CA THR A 329 23.15 8.90 11.45
C THR A 329 23.99 8.50 12.67
N ASN A 330 25.22 8.95 12.71
CA ASN A 330 26.09 8.82 13.89
C ASN A 330 25.74 9.87 14.98
N ASN A 331 24.91 10.89 14.68
CA ASN A 331 24.54 11.92 15.62
C ASN A 331 23.06 12.31 15.49
N TYR A 332 22.19 11.40 15.98
CA TYR A 332 20.75 11.61 15.87
C TYR A 332 20.26 12.89 16.58
N LYS A 333 20.93 13.35 17.64
CA LYS A 333 20.55 14.57 18.33
C LYS A 333 20.76 15.81 17.45
N LYS A 334 21.88 15.86 16.73
CA LYS A 334 22.12 16.93 15.75
C LYS A 334 21.11 16.88 14.61
N LEU A 335 20.82 15.68 14.10
CA LEU A 335 19.83 15.51 13.04
C LEU A 335 18.45 16.00 13.47
N LEU A 336 17.98 15.58 14.65
CA LEU A 336 16.68 16.00 15.18
C LEU A 336 16.59 17.51 15.37
N ASN A 337 17.64 18.13 15.94
CA ASN A 337 17.69 19.60 16.08
C ASN A 337 17.60 20.31 14.73
N LYS A 338 18.35 19.83 13.72
CA LYS A 338 18.32 20.42 12.37
C LYS A 338 16.97 20.27 11.69
N ILE A 339 16.27 19.11 11.88
CA ILE A 339 14.89 18.92 11.41
C ILE A 339 13.96 19.93 12.09
N GLU A 340 14.06 20.09 13.42
CA GLU A 340 13.22 21.02 14.17
C GLU A 340 13.49 22.48 13.78
N ASP A 341 14.75 22.85 13.59
CA ASP A 341 15.13 24.19 13.14
C ASP A 341 14.54 24.49 11.75
N THR A 342 14.58 23.54 10.83
CA THR A 342 13.98 23.66 9.49
C THR A 342 12.46 23.81 9.57
N LEU A 343 11.79 22.98 10.38
CA LEU A 343 10.33 23.05 10.57
C LEU A 343 9.87 24.33 11.29
N ASN A 344 10.71 24.92 12.14
CA ASN A 344 10.41 26.18 12.81
C ASN A 344 10.63 27.41 11.90
N ASN A 345 11.38 27.26 10.82
CA ASN A 345 11.76 28.35 9.90
C ASN A 345 11.34 28.06 8.46
N ILE A 346 10.16 27.49 8.26
CA ILE A 346 9.66 27.15 6.93
C ILE A 346 9.54 28.40 6.06
N ASN A 347 10.23 28.37 4.92
CA ASN A 347 10.11 29.38 3.88
C ASN A 347 10.11 28.68 2.52
N ILE A 348 8.94 28.61 1.89
CA ILE A 348 8.75 27.98 0.58
C ILE A 348 8.38 29.09 -0.41
N SER A 349 9.19 29.28 -1.43
CA SER A 349 8.92 30.26 -2.47
C SER A 349 7.98 29.71 -3.55
N GLU A 350 7.38 30.61 -4.33
CA GLU A 350 6.63 30.25 -5.54
C GLU A 350 7.48 29.43 -6.52
N SER A 351 8.77 29.79 -6.65
CA SER A 351 9.70 29.10 -7.54
C SER A 351 9.97 27.65 -7.07
N ASP A 352 9.98 27.37 -5.76
CA ASP A 352 10.14 26.04 -5.23
C ASP A 352 8.92 25.18 -5.53
N LEU A 353 7.73 25.74 -5.33
CA LEU A 353 6.49 25.07 -5.68
C LEU A 353 6.44 24.72 -7.17
N GLU A 354 6.70 25.69 -8.05
CA GLU A 354 6.68 25.49 -9.50
C GLU A 354 7.74 24.47 -9.96
N ARG A 355 8.91 24.46 -9.33
CA ARG A 355 9.93 23.43 -9.59
C ARG A 355 9.43 22.03 -9.23
N LYS A 356 8.85 21.84 -8.05
CA LYS A 356 8.33 20.53 -7.61
C LYS A 356 7.11 20.08 -8.42
N LYS A 357 6.22 20.98 -8.80
CA LYS A 357 5.11 20.68 -9.73
C LYS A 357 5.63 20.08 -11.03
N LYS A 358 6.66 20.69 -11.64
CA LYS A 358 7.27 20.18 -12.88
C LYS A 358 7.86 18.78 -12.68
N VAL A 359 8.53 18.52 -11.55
CA VAL A 359 9.07 17.20 -11.22
C VAL A 359 7.96 16.17 -11.10
N LEU A 360 6.89 16.48 -10.36
CA LEU A 360 5.76 15.56 -10.18
C LEU A 360 5.03 15.28 -11.50
N ILE A 361 4.81 16.31 -12.34
CA ILE A 361 4.21 16.12 -13.68
C ILE A 361 5.10 15.23 -14.54
N SER A 362 6.41 15.42 -14.52
CA SER A 362 7.35 14.56 -15.26
C SER A 362 7.32 13.13 -14.76
N ASN A 363 7.32 12.94 -13.44
CA ASN A 363 7.24 11.60 -12.84
C ASN A 363 5.93 10.89 -13.19
N GLU A 364 4.80 11.61 -13.17
CA GLU A 364 3.50 11.08 -13.58
C GLU A 364 3.54 10.60 -15.04
N ILE A 365 4.10 11.40 -15.95
CA ILE A 365 4.25 11.02 -17.37
C ILE A 365 5.17 9.81 -17.51
N PHE A 366 6.32 9.79 -16.84
CA PHE A 366 7.28 8.68 -16.92
C PHE A 366 6.79 7.40 -16.25
N SER A 367 5.86 7.48 -15.29
CA SER A 367 5.27 6.29 -14.67
C SER A 367 4.59 5.39 -15.68
N PHE A 368 4.07 5.94 -16.79
CA PHE A 368 3.43 5.20 -17.87
C PHE A 368 4.40 4.43 -18.78
N GLU A 369 5.71 4.51 -18.53
CA GLU A 369 6.70 3.64 -19.18
C GLU A 369 6.90 2.30 -18.46
N ASN A 370 6.36 2.13 -17.24
CA ASN A 370 6.52 0.92 -16.44
C ASN A 370 5.17 0.28 -16.13
N LEU A 371 4.94 -0.95 -16.64
CA LEU A 371 3.67 -1.68 -16.48
C LEU A 371 3.31 -1.97 -15.02
N GLU A 372 4.30 -2.28 -14.17
CA GLU A 372 4.10 -2.52 -12.76
C GLU A 372 3.64 -1.24 -12.05
N VAL A 373 4.30 -0.11 -12.32
CA VAL A 373 3.93 1.19 -11.73
C VAL A 373 2.51 1.60 -12.12
N ILE A 374 2.12 1.40 -13.39
CA ILE A 374 0.75 1.66 -13.85
C ILE A 374 -0.25 0.77 -13.12
N ASN A 375 0.07 -0.52 -13.00
CA ASN A 375 -0.78 -1.50 -12.34
C ASN A 375 -1.00 -1.12 -10.87
N GLU A 376 0.08 -0.83 -10.13
CA GLU A 376 0.02 -0.38 -8.74
C GLU A 376 -0.71 0.97 -8.59
N MET A 377 -0.54 1.91 -9.51
CA MET A 377 -1.31 3.15 -9.54
C MET A 377 -2.83 2.87 -9.65
N ILE A 378 -3.23 1.94 -10.49
CA ILE A 378 -4.64 1.53 -10.61
C ILE A 378 -5.13 0.90 -9.30
N ILE A 379 -4.34 -0.01 -8.71
CA ILE A 379 -4.66 -0.64 -7.42
C ILE A 379 -4.86 0.43 -6.34
N ASP A 380 -3.92 1.35 -6.17
CA ASP A 380 -4.00 2.42 -5.17
C ASP A 380 -5.24 3.29 -5.37
N ASN A 381 -5.54 3.68 -6.60
CA ASN A 381 -6.73 4.44 -6.91
C ASN A 381 -8.03 3.71 -6.48
N ILE A 382 -8.12 2.40 -6.76
CA ILE A 382 -9.30 1.60 -6.42
C ILE A 382 -9.37 1.30 -4.91
N VAL A 383 -8.24 1.03 -4.26
CA VAL A 383 -8.19 0.68 -2.83
C VAL A 383 -8.45 1.90 -1.94
N PHE A 384 -7.93 3.09 -2.30
CA PHE A 384 -8.06 4.28 -1.47
C PHE A 384 -9.25 5.16 -1.85
N ASP A 385 -9.57 5.28 -3.14
CA ASP A 385 -10.57 6.23 -3.64
C ASP A 385 -11.79 5.57 -4.31
N ASN A 386 -11.76 4.26 -4.54
CA ASN A 386 -12.78 3.48 -5.27
C ASN A 386 -13.05 3.96 -6.71
N HIS A 387 -12.15 4.72 -7.31
CA HIS A 387 -12.23 5.18 -8.71
C HIS A 387 -10.83 5.48 -9.24
N ILE A 388 -10.68 5.51 -10.56
CA ILE A 388 -9.46 5.97 -11.22
C ILE A 388 -9.44 7.50 -11.22
N GLU A 389 -8.36 8.10 -10.74
CA GLU A 389 -8.12 9.54 -10.88
C GLU A 389 -7.64 9.83 -12.30
N ASP A 390 -8.53 10.35 -13.13
CA ASP A 390 -8.27 10.53 -14.56
C ASP A 390 -7.73 11.93 -14.92
N ASN A 391 -7.57 12.83 -13.93
CA ASN A 391 -7.13 14.21 -14.14
C ASN A 391 -5.90 14.59 -13.28
N MET A 392 -5.03 13.62 -12.92
CA MET A 392 -3.88 13.86 -12.05
C MET A 392 -2.99 15.02 -12.54
N ILE A 393 -2.70 15.09 -13.83
CA ILE A 393 -1.90 16.18 -14.42
C ILE A 393 -2.57 17.55 -14.20
N GLU A 394 -3.89 17.61 -14.30
CA GLU A 394 -4.63 18.86 -14.06
C GLU A 394 -4.62 19.24 -12.58
N ILE A 395 -4.76 18.25 -11.67
CA ILE A 395 -4.60 18.47 -10.24
C ILE A 395 -3.21 19.06 -9.96
N LEU A 396 -2.14 18.46 -10.48
CA LEU A 396 -0.78 18.94 -10.29
C LEU A 396 -0.57 20.36 -10.85
N ARG A 397 -1.14 20.67 -12.03
CA ARG A 397 -1.09 22.03 -12.60
C ARG A 397 -1.86 23.05 -11.78
N SER A 398 -2.96 22.65 -11.13
CA SER A 398 -3.82 23.52 -10.34
C SER A 398 -3.24 23.95 -8.98
N LEU A 399 -2.18 23.27 -8.53
CA LEU A 399 -1.54 23.60 -7.25
C LEU A 399 -0.99 25.03 -7.27
N ASN A 400 -1.21 25.77 -6.19
CA ASN A 400 -0.84 27.17 -6.08
C ASN A 400 -0.30 27.50 -4.68
N LYS A 401 0.37 28.65 -4.58
CA LYS A 401 1.04 29.07 -3.35
C LYS A 401 0.06 29.46 -2.24
N GLU A 402 -1.10 29.99 -2.57
CA GLU A 402 -2.11 30.41 -1.59
C GLU A 402 -2.66 29.19 -0.83
N GLU A 403 -3.04 28.12 -1.54
CA GLU A 403 -3.47 26.86 -0.90
C GLU A 403 -2.33 26.22 -0.09
N LEU A 404 -1.08 26.25 -0.61
CA LEU A 404 0.07 25.72 0.12
C LEU A 404 0.29 26.46 1.43
N ASP A 405 0.24 27.80 1.43
CA ASP A 405 0.44 28.63 2.62
C ASP A 405 -0.69 28.42 3.63
N LYS A 406 -1.93 28.27 3.14
CA LYS A 406 -3.07 27.94 3.99
C LYS A 406 -2.83 26.61 4.69
N ILE A 407 -2.48 25.55 3.96
CA ILE A 407 -2.19 24.23 4.53
C ILE A 407 -1.08 24.31 5.57
N LEU A 408 0.03 24.99 5.26
CA LEU A 408 1.13 25.19 6.21
C LEU A 408 0.69 25.89 7.49
N SER A 409 -0.24 26.83 7.42
CA SER A 409 -0.76 27.55 8.59
C SER A 409 -1.69 26.69 9.46
N GLU A 410 -2.28 25.65 8.91
CA GLU A 410 -3.25 24.77 9.58
C GLU A 410 -2.62 23.48 10.14
N ILE A 411 -1.44 23.06 9.66
CA ILE A 411 -0.77 21.84 10.12
C ILE A 411 -0.21 22.02 11.54
N ASP A 412 -0.60 21.13 12.46
CA ASP A 412 0.04 21.02 13.79
C ASP A 412 1.35 20.21 13.70
N LEU A 413 2.44 20.87 13.35
CA LEU A 413 3.78 20.28 13.30
C LEU A 413 4.31 19.86 14.69
N SER A 414 3.67 20.31 15.77
CA SER A 414 4.04 19.93 17.15
C SER A 414 3.53 18.53 17.54
N ASN A 415 2.55 17.99 16.80
CA ASN A 415 1.98 16.67 17.03
C ASN A 415 2.87 15.56 16.43
N LYS A 416 4.01 15.34 17.09
CA LYS A 416 5.09 14.50 16.58
C LYS A 416 5.42 13.31 17.47
N SER A 417 5.96 12.27 16.88
CA SER A 417 6.57 11.12 17.54
C SER A 417 7.97 10.88 16.98
N ILE A 418 8.95 10.75 17.84
CA ILE A 418 10.34 10.48 17.46
C ILE A 418 10.69 9.05 17.90
N VAL A 419 11.18 8.23 16.98
CA VAL A 419 11.72 6.90 17.29
C VAL A 419 13.20 6.87 16.95
N VAL A 420 14.01 6.38 17.87
CA VAL A 420 15.45 6.19 17.69
C VAL A 420 15.80 4.74 18.02
N LEU A 421 16.34 4.04 17.05
CA LEU A 421 17.08 2.80 17.27
C LEU A 421 18.55 3.19 17.51
N GLU A 422 18.91 3.34 18.80
CA GLU A 422 20.22 3.85 19.21
C GLU A 422 21.26 2.75 19.10
N SER A 423 22.39 3.06 18.46
CA SER A 423 23.56 2.18 18.46
C SER A 423 24.07 1.96 19.90
N ASN A 424 24.56 0.77 20.17
CA ASN A 424 25.22 0.42 21.45
C ASN A 424 26.64 0.97 21.57
N ASN A 425 27.18 1.61 20.49
CA ASN A 425 28.54 2.16 20.45
C ASN A 425 28.58 3.62 20.89
#